data_e74921ce07f5a9b7703b8e2e9cbebea9
#
_entry.id   e74921ce07f5a9b7703b8e2e9cbebea9
#
_cell.length_a   1.000
_cell.length_b   1.000
_cell.length_c   1.000
_cell.angle_alpha   90.00
_cell.angle_beta   90.00
_cell.angle_gamma   90.00
#
_symmetry.space_group_name_H-M   'P 1'
#
loop_
_entity.id
_entity.type
_entity.pdbx_description
1 polymer ?
#
loop_
_entity_poly.entity_id
_entity_poly.type
_entity_poly.pdbx_seq_one_letter_code
_entity_poly.pdbx_strand_id
1 'polypeptide(L)'
;MNINIIELGNRIRFYRTAKSLSQEKLGEYVLLNAIHISNIETGKKAPSLEALINIATTLEVSVDQLLIDSFPEGLQNKNDLNSLLLDCTPEEVSILVENFIGLKKVLSKYQIKG
;
A
#
# COMPACT_ATOMS: atom_id res chain seq x y z
N MET A 1 1.39 -18.54 -1.09
CA MET A 1 0.60 -17.33 -1.40
C MET A 1 1.17 -16.67 -2.63
N ASN A 2 0.33 -16.38 -3.61
CA ASN A 2 0.72 -15.68 -4.82
C ASN A 2 0.29 -14.21 -4.76
N ILE A 3 1.13 -13.35 -5.29
CA ILE A 3 0.76 -11.94 -5.41
C ILE A 3 -0.26 -11.77 -6.53
N ASN A 4 -1.36 -11.12 -6.22
CA ASN A 4 -2.39 -10.80 -7.20
C ASN A 4 -2.00 -9.51 -7.93
N ILE A 5 -1.23 -9.64 -9.01
CA ILE A 5 -0.69 -8.48 -9.72
C ILE A 5 -1.75 -7.69 -10.47
N ILE A 6 -2.86 -8.31 -10.86
CA ILE A 6 -3.97 -7.62 -11.50
C ILE A 6 -4.64 -6.67 -10.52
N GLU A 7 -4.96 -7.17 -9.33
CA GLU A 7 -5.57 -6.34 -8.29
C GLU A 7 -4.61 -5.30 -7.75
N LEU A 8 -3.32 -5.63 -7.65
CA LEU A 8 -2.30 -4.65 -7.31
C LEU A 8 -2.32 -3.48 -8.29
N GLY A 9 -2.34 -3.79 -9.58
CA GLY A 9 -2.41 -2.76 -10.63
C GLY A 9 -3.66 -1.90 -10.53
N ASN A 10 -4.80 -2.54 -10.26
CA ASN A 10 -6.07 -1.83 -10.07
C ASN A 10 -6.01 -0.86 -8.89
N ARG A 11 -5.40 -1.27 -7.79
CA ARG A 11 -5.26 -0.41 -6.61
C ARG A 11 -4.31 0.75 -6.86
N ILE A 12 -3.22 0.50 -7.56
CA ILE A 12 -2.30 1.58 -7.95
C ILE A 12 -3.04 2.60 -8.80
N ARG A 13 -3.79 2.14 -9.79
CA ARG A 13 -4.56 3.04 -10.64
C ARG A 13 -5.60 3.82 -9.84
N PHE A 14 -6.29 3.15 -8.92
CA PHE A 14 -7.30 3.78 -8.08
C PHE A 14 -6.69 4.95 -7.29
N TYR A 15 -5.60 4.69 -6.59
CA TYR A 15 -4.96 5.74 -5.77
C TYR A 15 -4.32 6.82 -6.62
N ARG A 16 -3.76 6.43 -7.79
CA ARG A 16 -3.20 7.41 -8.71
C ARG A 16 -4.26 8.38 -9.21
N THR A 17 -5.40 7.86 -9.65
CA THR A 17 -6.49 8.71 -10.16
C THR A 17 -7.11 9.54 -9.04
N ALA A 18 -7.18 9.00 -7.83
CA ALA A 18 -7.67 9.75 -6.67
C ALA A 18 -6.80 10.97 -6.37
N LYS A 19 -5.50 10.90 -6.70
CA LYS A 19 -4.59 12.03 -6.56
C LYS A 19 -4.49 12.90 -7.81
N SER A 20 -5.31 12.62 -8.80
CA SER A 20 -5.31 13.34 -10.08
C SER A 20 -3.97 13.32 -10.80
N LEU A 21 -3.23 12.22 -10.65
CA LEU A 21 -1.97 12.02 -11.35
C LEU A 21 -2.19 11.23 -12.63
N SER A 22 -1.54 11.64 -13.72
CA SER A 22 -1.47 10.83 -14.93
C SER A 22 -0.46 9.69 -14.74
N GLN A 23 -0.50 8.70 -15.62
CA GLN A 23 0.52 7.65 -15.62
C GLN A 23 1.91 8.23 -15.85
N GLU A 24 2.00 9.20 -16.76
CA GLU A 24 3.24 9.89 -17.04
C GLU A 24 3.76 10.61 -15.79
N LYS A 25 2.89 11.31 -15.07
CA LYS A 25 3.28 12.07 -13.89
C LYS A 25 3.73 11.15 -12.76
N LEU A 26 3.00 10.07 -12.53
CA LEU A 26 3.43 9.06 -11.55
C LEU A 26 4.79 8.51 -11.95
N GLY A 27 4.98 8.21 -13.23
CA GLY A 27 6.24 7.69 -13.74
C GLY A 27 7.40 8.64 -13.47
N GLU A 28 7.20 9.94 -13.60
CA GLU A 28 8.24 10.93 -13.28
C GLU A 28 8.68 10.82 -11.82
N TYR A 29 7.73 10.68 -10.89
CA TYR A 29 8.05 10.58 -9.47
C TYR A 29 8.79 9.29 -9.12
N VAL A 30 8.51 8.20 -9.82
CA VAL A 30 9.08 6.89 -9.49
C VAL A 30 10.17 6.45 -10.49
N LEU A 31 10.55 7.33 -11.43
CA LEU A 31 11.57 7.10 -12.43
C LEU A 31 11.25 5.93 -13.36
N LEU A 32 10.00 5.83 -13.75
CA LEU A 32 9.51 4.85 -14.73
C LEU A 32 8.77 5.61 -15.83
N ASN A 33 8.80 5.09 -17.06
CA ASN A 33 8.02 5.70 -18.13
C ASN A 33 6.53 5.32 -18.02
N ALA A 34 5.68 6.04 -18.76
CA ALA A 34 4.24 5.82 -18.72
C ALA A 34 3.84 4.42 -19.21
N ILE A 35 4.57 3.85 -20.14
CA ILE A 35 4.32 2.51 -20.65
C ILE A 35 4.54 1.49 -19.52
N HIS A 36 5.60 1.65 -18.75
CA HIS A 36 5.90 0.78 -17.63
C HIS A 36 4.80 0.88 -16.57
N ILE A 37 4.37 2.10 -16.24
CA ILE A 37 3.26 2.30 -15.30
C ILE A 37 1.99 1.63 -15.82
N SER A 38 1.68 1.79 -17.11
CA SER A 38 0.53 1.15 -17.73
C SER A 38 0.58 -0.37 -17.60
N ASN A 39 1.75 -0.97 -17.83
CA ASN A 39 1.92 -2.41 -17.71
C ASN A 39 1.73 -2.91 -16.28
N ILE A 40 2.15 -2.12 -15.30
CA ILE A 40 1.91 -2.43 -13.90
C ILE A 40 0.41 -2.32 -13.58
N GLU A 41 -0.23 -1.26 -14.01
CA GLU A 41 -1.66 -1.02 -13.72
C GLU A 41 -2.57 -2.03 -14.38
N THR A 42 -2.18 -2.60 -15.52
CA THR A 42 -2.96 -3.62 -16.21
C THR A 42 -2.61 -5.06 -15.80
N GLY A 43 -1.66 -5.22 -14.89
CA GLY A 43 -1.26 -6.54 -14.42
C GLY A 43 -0.41 -7.33 -15.40
N LYS A 44 0.15 -6.67 -16.43
CA LYS A 44 1.06 -7.31 -17.37
C LYS A 44 2.44 -7.53 -16.79
N LYS A 45 2.84 -6.67 -15.87
CA LYS A 45 4.13 -6.77 -15.18
C LYS A 45 3.96 -6.43 -13.71
N ALA A 46 4.65 -7.19 -12.87
CA ALA A 46 4.76 -6.85 -11.45
C ALA A 46 5.82 -5.76 -11.29
N PRO A 47 5.60 -4.77 -10.42
CA PRO A 47 6.66 -3.83 -10.10
C PRO A 47 7.77 -4.52 -9.32
N SER A 48 9.00 -4.00 -9.42
CA SER A 48 10.05 -4.40 -8.51
C SER A 48 9.69 -3.95 -7.10
N LEU A 49 10.34 -4.53 -6.10
CA LEU A 49 10.11 -4.13 -4.71
C LEU A 49 10.38 -2.64 -4.52
N GLU A 50 11.47 -2.15 -5.09
CA GLU A 50 11.82 -0.74 -5.00
C GLU A 50 10.76 0.15 -5.68
N ALA A 51 10.32 -0.23 -6.88
CA ALA A 51 9.27 0.51 -7.57
C ALA A 51 7.97 0.51 -6.76
N LEU A 52 7.62 -0.61 -6.16
CA LEU A 52 6.41 -0.72 -5.34
C LEU A 52 6.45 0.24 -4.14
N ILE A 53 7.59 0.30 -3.45
CA ILE A 53 7.78 1.20 -2.32
C ILE A 53 7.69 2.67 -2.79
N ASN A 54 8.32 2.99 -3.91
CA ASN A 54 8.30 4.35 -4.45
C ASN A 54 6.90 4.77 -4.89
N ILE A 55 6.15 3.85 -5.50
CA ILE A 55 4.76 4.08 -5.90
C ILE A 55 3.91 4.33 -4.65
N ALA A 56 4.01 3.47 -3.65
CA ALA A 56 3.25 3.61 -2.42
C ALA A 56 3.56 4.94 -1.73
N THR A 57 4.82 5.30 -1.65
CA THR A 57 5.27 6.56 -1.06
C THR A 57 4.68 7.76 -1.80
N THR A 58 4.74 7.74 -3.14
CA THR A 58 4.21 8.83 -3.97
C THR A 58 2.70 8.94 -3.83
N LEU A 59 2.00 7.82 -3.76
CA LEU A 59 0.55 7.80 -3.62
C LEU A 59 0.09 8.00 -2.17
N GLU A 60 1.05 8.06 -1.23
CA GLU A 60 0.78 8.23 0.20
C GLU A 60 -0.10 7.13 0.78
N VAL A 61 0.15 5.91 0.33
CA VAL A 61 -0.50 4.71 0.86
C VAL A 61 0.56 3.73 1.31
N SER A 62 0.17 2.77 2.15
CA SER A 62 1.09 1.73 2.56
C SER A 62 1.21 0.67 1.48
N VAL A 63 2.32 -0.06 1.48
CA VAL A 63 2.48 -1.23 0.60
C VAL A 63 1.40 -2.27 0.93
N ASP A 64 1.06 -2.43 2.21
CA ASP A 64 -0.01 -3.34 2.63
C ASP A 64 -1.34 -2.98 1.97
N GLN A 65 -1.65 -1.71 1.87
CA GLN A 65 -2.84 -1.21 1.22
C GLN A 65 -2.90 -1.65 -0.25
N LEU A 66 -1.77 -1.59 -0.93
CA LEU A 66 -1.69 -1.99 -2.33
C LEU A 66 -1.77 -3.50 -2.51
N LEU A 67 -1.26 -4.26 -1.54
CA LEU A 67 -1.18 -5.71 -1.60
C LEU A 67 -2.32 -6.43 -0.88
N ILE A 68 -3.31 -5.69 -0.41
CA ILE A 68 -4.36 -6.25 0.46
C ILE A 68 -5.07 -7.46 -0.18
N ASP A 69 -5.25 -7.44 -1.50
CA ASP A 69 -5.93 -8.53 -2.22
C ASP A 69 -5.09 -9.79 -2.31
N SER A 70 -3.79 -9.71 -2.01
CA SER A 70 -2.88 -10.85 -2.02
C SER A 70 -2.81 -11.54 -0.66
N PHE A 71 -3.32 -10.91 0.38
CA PHE A 71 -3.33 -11.48 1.72
C PHE A 71 -4.47 -12.50 1.84
N PRO A 72 -4.31 -13.52 2.69
CA PRO A 72 -5.41 -14.41 3.00
C PRO A 72 -6.61 -13.64 3.53
N GLU A 73 -7.83 -14.14 3.26
CA GLU A 73 -9.06 -13.44 3.66
C GLU A 73 -9.08 -13.02 5.12
N GLY A 74 -8.59 -13.87 6.01
CA GLY A 74 -8.55 -13.56 7.44
C GLY A 74 -7.67 -12.35 7.77
N LEU A 75 -6.69 -12.05 6.93
CA LEU A 75 -5.80 -10.91 7.13
C LEU A 75 -6.26 -9.66 6.39
N GLN A 76 -7.26 -9.79 5.52
CA GLN A 76 -7.84 -8.64 4.83
C GLN A 76 -8.81 -7.88 5.71
N ASN A 77 -9.32 -8.52 6.74
CA ASN A 77 -10.26 -7.89 7.66
C ASN A 77 -9.51 -7.02 8.66
N LYS A 78 -9.42 -5.74 8.35
CA LYS A 78 -8.70 -4.76 9.18
C LYS A 78 -9.32 -4.52 10.54
N ASN A 79 -10.56 -4.96 10.75
CA ASN A 79 -11.26 -4.75 12.01
C ASN A 79 -10.91 -5.82 13.04
N ASP A 80 -10.25 -6.88 12.61
CA ASP A 80 -9.88 -7.97 13.51
C ASP A 80 -8.39 -7.87 13.88
N LEU A 81 -8.06 -6.81 14.59
CA LEU A 81 -6.71 -6.55 15.04
C LEU A 81 -6.20 -7.66 15.96
N ASN A 82 -7.07 -8.23 16.78
CA ASN A 82 -6.69 -9.30 17.70
C ASN A 82 -6.22 -10.55 16.96
N SER A 83 -6.92 -10.95 15.91
CA SER A 83 -6.52 -12.08 15.08
C SER A 83 -5.15 -11.86 14.42
N LEU A 84 -4.91 -10.64 13.97
CA LEU A 84 -3.62 -10.28 13.38
C LEU A 84 -2.49 -10.39 14.39
N LEU A 85 -2.73 -9.94 15.63
CA LEU A 85 -1.72 -9.96 16.68
C LEU A 85 -1.44 -11.35 17.23
N LEU A 86 -2.44 -12.24 17.21
CA LEU A 86 -2.29 -13.59 17.73
C LEU A 86 -1.27 -14.42 16.97
N ASP A 87 -1.10 -14.17 15.68
CA ASP A 87 -0.18 -14.91 14.82
C ASP A 87 1.20 -14.26 14.72
N CYS A 88 1.43 -13.19 15.47
CA CYS A 88 2.68 -12.45 15.38
C CYS A 88 3.68 -12.90 16.44
N THR A 89 4.96 -12.87 16.07
CA THR A 89 6.04 -13.02 17.05
C THR A 89 6.13 -11.77 17.93
N PRO A 90 6.79 -11.83 19.09
CA PRO A 90 6.98 -10.63 19.92
C PRO A 90 7.66 -9.48 19.16
N GLU A 91 8.63 -9.80 18.28
CA GLU A 91 9.31 -8.79 17.48
C GLU A 91 8.35 -8.15 16.49
N GLU A 92 7.51 -8.95 15.85
CA GLU A 92 6.51 -8.45 14.91
C GLU A 92 5.49 -7.56 15.63
N VAL A 93 5.06 -7.95 16.83
CA VAL A 93 4.15 -7.12 17.63
C VAL A 93 4.79 -5.77 17.94
N SER A 94 6.08 -5.76 18.32
CA SER A 94 6.80 -4.51 18.59
C SER A 94 6.81 -3.59 17.39
N ILE A 95 7.07 -4.13 16.21
CA ILE A 95 7.08 -3.36 14.96
C ILE A 95 5.70 -2.79 14.68
N LEU A 96 4.66 -3.60 14.84
CA LEU A 96 3.28 -3.16 14.61
C LEU A 96 2.88 -2.07 15.59
N VAL A 97 3.26 -2.21 16.87
CA VAL A 97 2.96 -1.20 17.89
C VAL A 97 3.65 0.11 17.58
N GLU A 98 4.92 0.07 17.17
CA GLU A 98 5.65 1.28 16.78
C GLU A 98 4.96 2.00 15.61
N ASN A 99 4.55 1.24 14.60
CA ASN A 99 3.83 1.80 13.46
C ASN A 99 2.49 2.39 13.88
N PHE A 100 1.79 1.72 14.77
CA PHE A 100 0.51 2.19 15.29
C PHE A 100 0.69 3.50 16.07
N ILE A 101 1.71 3.60 16.89
CA ILE A 101 2.03 4.82 17.64
C ILE A 101 2.34 5.96 16.66
N GLY A 102 3.14 5.68 15.63
CA GLY A 102 3.45 6.67 14.61
C GLY A 102 2.21 7.17 13.90
N LEU A 103 1.32 6.26 13.53
CA LEU A 103 0.06 6.60 12.89
C LEU A 103 -0.81 7.45 13.81
N LYS A 104 -0.88 7.08 15.08
CA LYS A 104 -1.65 7.83 16.08
C LYS A 104 -1.14 9.26 16.21
N LYS A 105 0.18 9.45 16.19
CA LYS A 105 0.77 10.80 16.22
C LYS A 105 0.36 11.62 15.01
N VAL A 106 0.36 10.99 13.82
CA VAL A 106 -0.07 11.67 12.60
C VAL A 106 -1.54 12.06 12.71
N LEU A 107 -2.38 11.16 13.16
CA LEU A 107 -3.80 11.43 13.35
C LEU A 107 -4.04 12.55 14.35
N SER A 108 -3.23 12.62 15.40
CA SER A 108 -3.35 13.67 16.41
C SER A 108 -3.09 15.06 15.85
N LYS A 109 -2.18 15.17 14.86
CA LYS A 109 -1.90 16.45 14.20
C LYS A 109 -3.09 16.96 13.40
N TYR A 110 -3.86 16.05 12.81
CA TYR A 110 -5.00 16.39 11.97
C TYR A 110 -6.31 16.28 12.73
N GLN A 111 -6.26 15.76 13.94
CA GLN A 111 -7.46 15.57 14.72
C GLN A 111 -7.98 16.90 15.19
N ILE A 112 -9.11 17.24 14.69
CA ILE A 112 -9.90 18.29 15.27
C ILE A 112 -10.60 17.64 16.45
N LYS A 113 -10.26 18.06 17.62
CA LYS A 113 -10.90 17.56 18.81
C LYS A 113 -12.37 17.95 18.77
N GLY A 114 -13.13 16.97 18.50
CA GLY A 114 -14.57 17.11 18.56
C GLY A 114 -15.09 16.00 19.37
#